data_5f35559c19f9e74204a432b5c118a4fe
#
_entry.id   5f35559c19f9e74204a432b5c118a4fe
#
_cell.length_a   1.000
_cell.length_b   1.000
_cell.length_c   1.000
_cell.angle_alpha   90.00
_cell.angle_beta   90.00
_cell.angle_gamma   90.00
#
_symmetry.space_group_name_H-M   'P 1'
#
loop_
_entity.id
_entity.type
_entity.pdbx_description
1 polymer ?
#
loop_
_entity_poly.entity_id
_entity_poly.type
_entity_poly.pdbx_seq_one_letter_code
_entity_poly.pdbx_strand_id
1 'polypeptide(L)'
;MKRIDFENGTVTNNILSAALPMLVAQILNLLSNSVDRIYIARIHDIGTTALGAVGLCFPIIMIITAFSNLFGSGGAPIFSINRGKGDSRTADMIMNTAFTMLCGSAAVLMLIGFLFARPLLTLFGASDDALVYAYPYLMIYLLGTLPSMIATGMNPFINAQGYAIIGMLSVTVGAVANIILDPIFIFVLDMGIKGAAIATVISQILSALLVFYFLHGKSELKVRWIHINEISECTRHARDIISLGSAGFIMQLTNSLVSICCNNVLSMTGGDIYISVMTIISSVRQMVETPIHAINEGTSPVLSYNYGARRPDRVKKAGVVLIIMVLIYTGIMWSVILIAPEFLIGIFSSDKLLLKDAVPALKLYFAAFIFMDLQYIGQTVFKSLNKKKQAIFFSLLRKVFIVVPLTYFLPYGLHMGTDGVFMAEPVSNVIGGSLCFITMLVTILPELNKMGNSR
;
A
#
# COMPACT_ATOMS: atom_id res chain seq x y z
N MET A 1 -16.44 -22.07 4.31
CA MET A 1 -15.10 -21.46 4.44
C MET A 1 -14.83 -21.14 5.90
N LYS A 2 -13.65 -21.47 6.39
CA LYS A 2 -13.31 -21.26 7.83
C LYS A 2 -13.08 -19.75 8.06
N ARG A 3 -13.89 -19.17 8.95
CA ARG A 3 -13.73 -17.79 9.42
C ARG A 3 -12.69 -17.78 10.54
N ILE A 4 -11.85 -16.76 10.57
CA ILE A 4 -10.91 -16.54 11.67
C ILE A 4 -11.71 -16.06 12.88
N ASP A 5 -11.58 -16.78 14.01
CA ASP A 5 -12.20 -16.39 15.27
C ASP A 5 -11.25 -15.49 16.06
N PHE A 6 -11.44 -14.17 15.90
CA PHE A 6 -10.63 -13.17 16.63
C PHE A 6 -10.89 -13.18 18.13
N GLU A 7 -12.01 -13.74 18.56
CA GLU A 7 -12.42 -13.75 19.96
C GLU A 7 -11.79 -14.89 20.77
N ASN A 8 -11.93 -16.13 20.30
CA ASN A 8 -11.55 -17.32 21.06
C ASN A 8 -10.31 -18.02 20.51
N GLY A 9 -10.01 -17.84 19.21
CA GLY A 9 -8.82 -18.40 18.57
C GLY A 9 -7.50 -17.92 19.19
N THR A 10 -6.44 -18.71 19.07
CA THR A 10 -5.12 -18.28 19.54
C THR A 10 -4.63 -17.09 18.72
N VAL A 11 -4.09 -16.08 19.40
CA VAL A 11 -3.67 -14.82 18.77
C VAL A 11 -2.69 -15.06 17.62
N THR A 12 -1.68 -15.91 17.83
CA THR A 12 -0.66 -16.23 16.82
C THR A 12 -1.29 -16.89 15.59
N ASN A 13 -2.18 -17.89 15.79
CA ASN A 13 -2.84 -18.55 14.67
C ASN A 13 -3.77 -17.60 13.91
N ASN A 14 -4.44 -16.69 14.61
CA ASN A 14 -5.29 -15.68 13.96
C ASN A 14 -4.46 -14.74 13.07
N ILE A 15 -3.29 -14.29 13.56
CA ILE A 15 -2.39 -13.45 12.79
C ILE A 15 -1.85 -14.21 11.57
N LEU A 16 -1.35 -15.44 11.74
CA LEU A 16 -0.83 -16.24 10.62
C LEU A 16 -1.93 -16.55 9.60
N SER A 17 -3.13 -16.92 10.06
CA SER A 17 -4.26 -17.21 9.17
C SER A 17 -4.76 -15.98 8.40
N ALA A 18 -4.48 -14.77 8.89
CA ALA A 18 -4.76 -13.54 8.16
C ALA A 18 -3.59 -13.10 7.28
N ALA A 19 -2.36 -13.13 7.79
CA ALA A 19 -1.18 -12.62 7.11
C ALA A 19 -0.75 -13.48 5.91
N LEU A 20 -0.80 -14.82 6.01
CA LEU A 20 -0.38 -15.71 4.92
C LEU A 20 -1.21 -15.53 3.63
N PRO A 21 -2.56 -15.52 3.68
CA PRO A 21 -3.34 -15.20 2.48
C PRO A 21 -3.03 -13.82 1.91
N MET A 22 -2.86 -12.81 2.76
CA MET A 22 -2.50 -11.46 2.31
C MET A 22 -1.14 -11.42 1.64
N LEU A 23 -0.15 -12.15 2.17
CA LEU A 23 1.17 -12.27 1.56
C LEU A 23 1.07 -12.86 0.15
N VAL A 24 0.33 -13.96 -0.01
CA VAL A 24 0.11 -14.59 -1.32
C VAL A 24 -0.56 -13.60 -2.28
N ALA A 25 -1.60 -12.89 -1.84
CA ALA A 25 -2.28 -11.88 -2.65
C ALA A 25 -1.33 -10.77 -3.11
N GLN A 26 -0.50 -10.25 -2.21
CA GLN A 26 0.43 -9.16 -2.54
C GLN A 26 1.55 -9.62 -3.47
N ILE A 27 2.09 -10.82 -3.30
CA ILE A 27 3.09 -11.40 -4.23
C ILE A 27 2.48 -11.59 -5.62
N LEU A 28 1.27 -12.14 -5.71
CA LEU A 28 0.60 -12.32 -7.00
C LEU A 28 0.30 -10.98 -7.69
N ASN A 29 -0.08 -9.97 -6.93
CA ASN A 29 -0.29 -8.63 -7.47
C ASN A 29 1.02 -8.00 -8.00
N LEU A 30 2.13 -8.15 -7.27
CA LEU A 30 3.44 -7.71 -7.75
C LEU A 30 3.85 -8.43 -9.03
N LEU A 31 3.66 -9.76 -9.09
CA LEU A 31 3.97 -10.56 -10.28
C LEU A 31 3.11 -10.11 -11.47
N SER A 32 1.80 -9.94 -11.27
CA SER A 32 0.89 -9.47 -12.32
C SER A 32 1.33 -8.11 -12.89
N ASN A 33 1.61 -7.13 -12.03
CA ASN A 33 2.09 -5.81 -12.46
C ASN A 33 3.44 -5.87 -13.20
N SER A 34 4.32 -6.81 -12.82
CA SER A 34 5.61 -7.00 -13.49
C SER A 34 5.43 -7.65 -14.87
N VAL A 35 4.57 -8.65 -14.97
CA VAL A 35 4.25 -9.36 -16.20
C VAL A 35 3.57 -8.44 -17.20
N ASP A 36 2.60 -7.62 -16.76
CA ASP A 36 1.94 -6.61 -17.58
C ASP A 36 2.96 -5.65 -18.24
N ARG A 37 3.90 -5.12 -17.47
CA ARG A 37 4.98 -4.27 -17.99
C ARG A 37 5.87 -4.99 -19.00
N ILE A 38 6.17 -6.29 -18.78
CA ILE A 38 6.96 -7.10 -19.72
C ILE A 38 6.20 -7.27 -21.05
N TYR A 39 4.90 -7.53 -21.01
CA TYR A 39 4.08 -7.66 -22.20
C TYR A 39 3.98 -6.33 -22.96
N ILE A 40 3.75 -5.22 -22.28
CA ILE A 40 3.73 -3.87 -22.89
C ILE A 40 5.07 -3.55 -23.55
N ALA A 41 6.19 -3.84 -22.88
CA ALA A 41 7.53 -3.62 -23.43
C ALA A 41 7.84 -4.46 -24.69
N ARG A 42 7.12 -5.57 -24.89
CA ARG A 42 7.27 -6.48 -26.05
C ARG A 42 6.29 -6.19 -27.20
N ILE A 43 5.48 -5.14 -27.11
CA ILE A 43 4.63 -4.73 -28.24
C ILE A 43 5.52 -4.35 -29.42
N HIS A 44 5.22 -4.90 -30.61
CA HIS A 44 6.04 -4.71 -31.80
C HIS A 44 6.11 -3.21 -32.16
N ASP A 45 7.29 -2.74 -32.55
CA ASP A 45 7.63 -1.39 -33.00
C ASP A 45 7.45 -0.25 -31.98
N ILE A 46 6.62 -0.42 -30.92
CA ILE A 46 6.27 0.66 -29.99
C ILE A 46 6.54 0.33 -28.52
N GLY A 47 7.09 -0.84 -28.18
CA GLY A 47 7.17 -1.35 -26.80
C GLY A 47 7.80 -0.37 -25.81
N THR A 48 8.92 0.27 -26.14
CA THR A 48 9.58 1.27 -25.27
C THR A 48 8.73 2.53 -25.09
N THR A 49 8.14 3.02 -26.18
CA THR A 49 7.25 4.20 -26.18
C THR A 49 5.95 3.90 -25.41
N ALA A 50 5.38 2.70 -25.62
CA ALA A 50 4.20 2.24 -24.93
C ALA A 50 4.44 2.13 -23.40
N LEU A 51 5.58 1.56 -22.98
CA LEU A 51 5.95 1.47 -21.57
C LEU A 51 6.12 2.86 -20.94
N GLY A 52 6.76 3.79 -21.67
CA GLY A 52 6.87 5.19 -21.24
C GLY A 52 5.51 5.87 -21.11
N ALA A 53 4.59 5.63 -22.04
CA ALA A 53 3.22 6.15 -22.01
C ALA A 53 2.42 5.65 -20.78
N VAL A 54 2.53 4.36 -20.45
CA VAL A 54 1.94 3.81 -19.22
C VAL A 54 2.55 4.44 -17.97
N GLY A 55 3.86 4.69 -17.98
CA GLY A 55 4.57 5.39 -16.91
C GLY A 55 4.00 6.78 -16.63
N LEU A 56 3.59 7.52 -17.66
CA LEU A 56 2.95 8.84 -17.55
C LEU A 56 1.54 8.77 -16.93
N CYS A 57 0.84 7.64 -17.04
CA CYS A 57 -0.45 7.41 -16.41
C CYS A 57 -0.32 7.04 -14.91
N PHE A 58 0.87 6.59 -14.48
CA PHE A 58 1.10 6.06 -13.13
C PHE A 58 0.74 7.03 -11.99
N PRO A 59 1.04 8.34 -12.04
CA PRO A 59 0.62 9.28 -11.01
C PRO A 59 -0.90 9.32 -10.80
N ILE A 60 -1.68 9.23 -11.88
CA ILE A 60 -3.16 9.21 -11.81
C ILE A 60 -3.63 7.91 -11.15
N ILE A 61 -3.04 6.78 -11.53
CA ILE A 61 -3.30 5.47 -10.93
C ILE A 61 -2.99 5.48 -9.43
N MET A 62 -1.88 6.11 -9.04
CA MET A 62 -1.50 6.26 -7.62
C MET A 62 -2.50 7.08 -6.83
N ILE A 63 -3.06 8.15 -7.40
CA ILE A 63 -4.11 8.96 -6.76
C ILE A 63 -5.36 8.08 -6.53
N ILE A 64 -5.81 7.32 -7.51
CA ILE A 64 -6.95 6.41 -7.39
C ILE A 64 -6.72 5.40 -6.24
N THR A 65 -5.54 4.80 -6.21
CA THR A 65 -5.14 3.84 -5.16
C THR A 65 -5.07 4.50 -3.78
N ALA A 66 -4.57 5.74 -3.71
CA ALA A 66 -4.50 6.49 -2.45
C ALA A 66 -5.89 6.76 -1.86
N PHE A 67 -6.87 7.10 -2.69
CA PHE A 67 -8.26 7.26 -2.26
C PHE A 67 -8.89 5.93 -1.84
N SER A 68 -8.60 4.82 -2.53
CA SER A 68 -9.04 3.48 -2.11
C SER A 68 -8.53 3.15 -0.71
N ASN A 69 -7.25 3.40 -0.46
CA ASN A 69 -6.61 3.18 0.83
C ASN A 69 -7.12 4.14 1.92
N LEU A 70 -7.45 5.39 1.56
CA LEU A 70 -8.02 6.38 2.49
C LEU A 70 -9.27 5.82 3.18
N PHE A 71 -10.18 5.25 2.41
CA PHE A 71 -11.45 4.75 2.92
C PHE A 71 -11.35 3.32 3.45
N GLY A 72 -10.60 2.44 2.76
CA GLY A 72 -10.43 1.04 3.15
C GLY A 72 -9.62 0.90 4.44
N SER A 73 -8.39 1.38 4.45
CA SER A 73 -7.51 1.27 5.62
C SER A 73 -7.88 2.23 6.75
N GLY A 74 -8.64 3.29 6.45
CA GLY A 74 -9.21 4.19 7.47
C GLY A 74 -10.44 3.61 8.14
N GLY A 75 -11.31 2.92 7.39
CA GLY A 75 -12.56 2.37 7.90
C GLY A 75 -12.44 1.02 8.60
N ALA A 76 -11.64 0.11 8.06
CA ALA A 76 -11.55 -1.27 8.55
C ALA A 76 -11.11 -1.42 10.03
N PRO A 77 -10.16 -0.64 10.56
CA PRO A 77 -9.83 -0.69 12.00
C PRO A 77 -10.99 -0.23 12.87
N ILE A 78 -11.68 0.87 12.50
CA ILE A 78 -12.82 1.41 13.26
C ILE A 78 -13.98 0.41 13.21
N PHE A 79 -14.22 -0.21 12.07
CA PHE A 79 -15.17 -1.30 11.89
C PHE A 79 -14.86 -2.48 12.84
N SER A 80 -13.60 -2.96 12.87
CA SER A 80 -13.16 -4.08 13.71
C SER A 80 -13.30 -3.76 15.20
N ILE A 81 -12.98 -2.53 15.63
CA ILE A 81 -13.15 -2.07 17.00
C ILE A 81 -14.62 -2.16 17.43
N ASN A 82 -15.54 -1.69 16.59
CA ASN A 82 -16.97 -1.71 16.94
C ASN A 82 -17.54 -3.14 16.92
N ARG A 83 -17.07 -4.00 16.02
CA ARG A 83 -17.38 -5.44 16.10
C ARG A 83 -16.89 -6.07 17.40
N GLY A 84 -15.68 -5.73 17.83
CA GLY A 84 -15.14 -6.19 19.11
C GLY A 84 -15.95 -5.71 20.33
N LYS A 85 -16.56 -4.52 20.27
CA LYS A 85 -17.50 -4.00 21.27
C LYS A 85 -18.86 -4.72 21.28
N GLY A 86 -19.16 -5.54 20.28
CA GLY A 86 -20.48 -6.09 20.04
C GLY A 86 -21.47 -5.12 19.39
N ASP A 87 -21.02 -3.94 18.96
CA ASP A 87 -21.85 -2.95 18.29
C ASP A 87 -21.85 -3.18 16.76
N SER A 88 -22.63 -4.18 16.36
CA SER A 88 -22.77 -4.55 14.94
C SER A 88 -23.44 -3.46 14.11
N ARG A 89 -24.34 -2.63 14.73
CA ARG A 89 -25.00 -1.52 14.02
C ARG A 89 -23.98 -0.46 13.59
N THR A 90 -23.15 0.02 14.52
CA THR A 90 -22.11 1.01 14.19
C THR A 90 -21.09 0.43 13.22
N ALA A 91 -20.71 -0.84 13.36
CA ALA A 91 -19.82 -1.50 12.42
C ALA A 91 -20.42 -1.53 11.00
N ASP A 92 -21.70 -1.92 10.86
CA ASP A 92 -22.42 -1.90 9.58
C ASP A 92 -22.42 -0.50 8.95
N MET A 93 -22.75 0.51 9.73
CA MET A 93 -22.75 1.91 9.29
C MET A 93 -21.38 2.37 8.80
N ILE A 94 -20.29 2.03 9.48
CA ILE A 94 -18.91 2.39 9.09
C ILE A 94 -18.55 1.76 7.74
N MET A 95 -18.84 0.46 7.55
CA MET A 95 -18.56 -0.24 6.29
C MET A 95 -19.35 0.37 5.12
N ASN A 96 -20.63 0.65 5.33
CA ASN A 96 -21.51 1.20 4.29
C ASN A 96 -21.19 2.67 3.99
N THR A 97 -20.74 3.44 5.01
CA THR A 97 -20.20 4.80 4.81
C THR A 97 -18.95 4.74 3.95
N ALA A 98 -17.99 3.85 4.27
CA ALA A 98 -16.77 3.69 3.47
C ALA A 98 -17.09 3.27 2.02
N PHE A 99 -18.02 2.34 1.81
CA PHE A 99 -18.47 1.93 0.48
C PHE A 99 -19.08 3.10 -0.32
N THR A 100 -19.97 3.88 0.29
CA THR A 100 -20.57 5.04 -0.35
C THR A 100 -19.53 6.10 -0.72
N MET A 101 -18.56 6.36 0.18
CA MET A 101 -17.45 7.29 -0.07
C MET A 101 -16.53 6.79 -1.20
N LEU A 102 -16.25 5.49 -1.26
CA LEU A 102 -15.49 4.88 -2.36
C LEU A 102 -16.20 5.09 -3.70
N CYS A 103 -17.50 4.79 -3.77
CA CYS A 103 -18.27 4.97 -5.00
C CYS A 103 -18.38 6.45 -5.41
N GLY A 104 -18.63 7.34 -4.45
CA GLY A 104 -18.72 8.79 -4.71
C GLY A 104 -17.38 9.36 -5.19
N SER A 105 -16.29 9.01 -4.51
CA SER A 105 -14.95 9.48 -4.91
C SER A 105 -14.50 8.85 -6.23
N ALA A 106 -14.84 7.60 -6.53
CA ALA A 106 -14.57 6.99 -7.82
C ALA A 106 -15.27 7.73 -8.96
N ALA A 107 -16.55 8.10 -8.78
CA ALA A 107 -17.29 8.88 -9.76
C ALA A 107 -16.65 10.26 -10.00
N VAL A 108 -16.24 10.95 -8.93
CA VAL A 108 -15.56 12.25 -9.01
C VAL A 108 -14.22 12.13 -9.71
N LEU A 109 -13.39 11.14 -9.32
CA LEU A 109 -12.08 10.91 -9.93
C LEU A 109 -12.21 10.51 -11.41
N MET A 110 -13.19 9.67 -11.75
CA MET A 110 -13.53 9.36 -13.14
C MET A 110 -13.89 10.62 -13.93
N LEU A 111 -14.80 11.44 -13.41
CA LEU A 111 -15.23 12.67 -14.07
C LEU A 111 -14.07 13.63 -14.30
N ILE A 112 -13.26 13.89 -13.26
CA ILE A 112 -12.06 14.72 -13.35
C ILE A 112 -11.07 14.11 -14.37
N GLY A 113 -10.83 12.80 -14.27
CA GLY A 113 -9.95 12.09 -15.20
C GLY A 113 -10.38 12.23 -16.64
N PHE A 114 -11.66 12.02 -16.96
CA PHE A 114 -12.18 12.16 -18.34
C PHE A 114 -12.11 13.61 -18.85
N LEU A 115 -12.43 14.59 -18.01
CA LEU A 115 -12.41 16.01 -18.41
C LEU A 115 -10.98 16.55 -18.59
N PHE A 116 -10.05 16.11 -17.75
CA PHE A 116 -8.70 16.66 -17.66
C PHE A 116 -7.59 15.66 -18.04
N ALA A 117 -7.91 14.52 -18.67
CA ALA A 117 -6.92 13.50 -19.04
C ALA A 117 -5.73 14.07 -19.83
N ARG A 118 -6.01 14.82 -20.88
CA ARG A 118 -4.97 15.41 -21.75
C ARG A 118 -4.12 16.46 -21.03
N PRO A 119 -4.71 17.50 -20.35
CA PRO A 119 -3.94 18.44 -19.52
C PRO A 119 -3.10 17.77 -18.42
N LEU A 120 -3.63 16.73 -17.75
CA LEU A 120 -2.90 16.01 -16.71
C LEU A 120 -1.70 15.25 -17.26
N LEU A 121 -1.86 14.54 -18.38
CA LEU A 121 -0.76 13.84 -19.04
C LEU A 121 0.33 14.81 -19.49
N THR A 122 -0.05 15.95 -20.08
CA THR A 122 0.90 17.00 -20.48
C THR A 122 1.63 17.59 -19.25
N LEU A 123 0.92 17.82 -18.15
CA LEU A 123 1.51 18.28 -16.88
C LEU A 123 2.54 17.27 -16.34
N PHE A 124 2.32 15.97 -16.54
CA PHE A 124 3.25 14.92 -16.16
C PHE A 124 4.36 14.67 -17.19
N GLY A 125 4.47 15.51 -18.22
CA GLY A 125 5.58 15.49 -19.17
C GLY A 125 5.33 14.67 -20.44
N ALA A 126 4.07 14.39 -20.79
CA ALA A 126 3.76 13.71 -22.04
C ALA A 126 4.09 14.62 -23.25
N SER A 127 4.95 14.12 -24.15
CA SER A 127 5.13 14.68 -25.49
C SER A 127 3.93 14.36 -26.38
N ASP A 128 3.79 15.05 -27.52
CA ASP A 128 2.70 14.77 -28.46
C ASP A 128 2.72 13.31 -28.95
N ASP A 129 3.89 12.74 -29.18
CA ASP A 129 4.07 11.33 -29.55
C ASP A 129 3.66 10.37 -28.44
N ALA A 130 3.99 10.68 -27.18
CA ALA A 130 3.59 9.88 -26.02
C ALA A 130 2.08 9.96 -25.76
N LEU A 131 1.45 11.10 -26.03
CA LEU A 131 0.00 11.30 -25.88
C LEU A 131 -0.83 10.38 -26.78
N VAL A 132 -0.32 10.01 -27.95
CA VAL A 132 -1.00 9.08 -28.87
C VAL A 132 -1.25 7.73 -28.20
N TYR A 133 -0.38 7.31 -27.30
CA TYR A 133 -0.47 6.04 -26.59
C TYR A 133 -1.02 6.20 -25.15
N ALA A 134 -0.57 7.22 -24.42
CA ALA A 134 -0.96 7.46 -23.03
C ALA A 134 -2.44 7.83 -22.88
N TYR A 135 -2.95 8.68 -23.78
CA TYR A 135 -4.33 9.16 -23.69
C TYR A 135 -5.37 8.03 -23.85
N PRO A 136 -5.34 7.20 -24.92
CA PRO A 136 -6.29 6.10 -25.05
C PRO A 136 -6.14 5.04 -23.95
N TYR A 137 -4.92 4.77 -23.47
CA TYR A 137 -4.69 3.89 -22.34
C TYR A 137 -5.40 4.43 -21.08
N LEU A 138 -5.18 5.71 -20.74
CA LEU A 138 -5.76 6.34 -19.58
C LEU A 138 -7.29 6.37 -19.67
N MET A 139 -7.86 6.71 -20.83
CA MET A 139 -9.31 6.77 -21.03
C MET A 139 -9.97 5.42 -20.77
N ILE A 140 -9.35 4.33 -21.22
CA ILE A 140 -9.83 2.96 -20.96
C ILE A 140 -9.65 2.62 -19.47
N TYR A 141 -8.46 2.89 -18.90
CA TYR A 141 -8.17 2.60 -17.50
C TYR A 141 -9.15 3.29 -16.55
N LEU A 142 -9.56 4.54 -16.83
CA LEU A 142 -10.51 5.30 -16.03
C LEU A 142 -11.88 4.61 -15.91
N LEU A 143 -12.30 3.81 -16.89
CA LEU A 143 -13.54 2.99 -16.79
C LEU A 143 -13.42 1.93 -15.68
N GLY A 144 -12.21 1.49 -15.38
CA GLY A 144 -11.89 0.57 -14.30
C GLY A 144 -11.78 1.22 -12.91
N THR A 145 -11.87 2.55 -12.80
CA THR A 145 -11.68 3.25 -11.52
C THR A 145 -12.62 2.78 -10.43
N LEU A 146 -13.91 2.70 -10.71
CA LEU A 146 -14.90 2.24 -9.73
C LEU A 146 -14.68 0.77 -9.31
N PRO A 147 -14.54 -0.20 -10.23
CA PRO A 147 -14.19 -1.57 -9.87
C PRO A 147 -12.88 -1.67 -9.08
N SER A 148 -11.84 -0.98 -9.51
CA SER A 148 -10.54 -0.97 -8.82
C SER A 148 -10.65 -0.47 -7.38
N MET A 149 -11.37 0.64 -7.18
CA MET A 149 -11.58 1.20 -5.85
C MET A 149 -12.42 0.29 -4.95
N ILE A 150 -13.43 -0.37 -5.48
CA ILE A 150 -14.23 -1.37 -4.73
C ILE A 150 -13.35 -2.57 -4.36
N ALA A 151 -12.63 -3.14 -5.32
CA ALA A 151 -11.78 -4.30 -5.10
C ALA A 151 -10.72 -4.03 -4.01
N THR A 152 -10.03 -2.89 -4.07
CA THR A 152 -8.95 -2.54 -3.15
C THR A 152 -9.48 -1.98 -1.83
N GLY A 153 -10.46 -1.08 -1.88
CA GLY A 153 -10.95 -0.36 -0.71
C GLY A 153 -11.88 -1.17 0.18
N MET A 154 -12.61 -2.17 -0.36
CA MET A 154 -13.50 -3.02 0.42
C MET A 154 -12.83 -4.32 0.91
N ASN A 155 -11.70 -4.71 0.34
CA ASN A 155 -10.94 -5.90 0.76
C ASN A 155 -10.55 -5.87 2.27
N PRO A 156 -10.09 -4.75 2.86
CA PRO A 156 -9.83 -4.67 4.30
C PRO A 156 -11.03 -5.01 5.18
N PHE A 157 -12.25 -4.74 4.73
CA PHE A 157 -13.47 -5.09 5.47
C PHE A 157 -13.78 -6.59 5.42
N ILE A 158 -13.44 -7.27 4.33
CA ILE A 158 -13.50 -8.74 4.23
C ILE A 158 -12.55 -9.37 5.26
N ASN A 159 -11.31 -8.88 5.30
CA ASN A 159 -10.29 -9.32 6.25
C ASN A 159 -10.69 -9.02 7.70
N ALA A 160 -11.28 -7.85 7.95
CA ALA A 160 -11.80 -7.42 9.24
C ALA A 160 -13.00 -8.28 9.72
N GLN A 161 -13.72 -8.92 8.81
CA GLN A 161 -14.75 -9.91 9.14
C GLN A 161 -14.18 -11.32 9.40
N GLY A 162 -12.88 -11.53 9.20
CA GLY A 162 -12.19 -12.80 9.43
C GLY A 162 -12.12 -13.72 8.20
N TYR A 163 -12.39 -13.20 7.00
CA TYR A 163 -12.41 -13.97 5.77
C TYR A 163 -11.20 -13.69 4.86
N ALA A 164 -9.99 -13.71 5.44
CA ALA A 164 -8.75 -13.37 4.73
C ALA A 164 -8.52 -14.19 3.43
N ILE A 165 -8.96 -15.46 3.40
CA ILE A 165 -8.88 -16.29 2.19
C ILE A 165 -9.74 -15.71 1.05
N ILE A 166 -10.90 -15.13 1.37
CA ILE A 166 -11.75 -14.48 0.35
C ILE A 166 -11.08 -13.20 -0.15
N GLY A 167 -10.50 -12.42 0.77
CA GLY A 167 -9.69 -11.24 0.41
C GLY A 167 -8.55 -11.62 -0.53
N MET A 168 -7.83 -12.69 -0.24
CA MET A 168 -6.79 -13.24 -1.13
C MET A 168 -7.37 -13.66 -2.49
N LEU A 169 -8.45 -14.43 -2.50
CA LEU A 169 -9.05 -14.94 -3.74
C LEU A 169 -9.51 -13.80 -4.67
N SER A 170 -10.04 -12.70 -4.12
CA SER A 170 -10.43 -11.55 -4.93
C SER A 170 -9.25 -10.91 -5.67
N VAL A 171 -8.12 -10.77 -5.00
CA VAL A 171 -6.89 -10.26 -5.61
C VAL A 171 -6.31 -11.28 -6.60
N THR A 172 -6.28 -12.58 -6.23
CA THR A 172 -5.76 -13.65 -7.06
C THR A 172 -6.53 -13.76 -8.38
N VAL A 173 -7.86 -13.71 -8.34
CA VAL A 173 -8.70 -13.78 -9.55
C VAL A 173 -8.37 -12.60 -10.48
N GLY A 174 -8.25 -11.38 -9.95
CA GLY A 174 -7.83 -10.23 -10.74
C GLY A 174 -6.44 -10.40 -11.34
N ALA A 175 -5.44 -10.78 -10.53
CA ALA A 175 -4.07 -10.94 -11.00
C ALA A 175 -3.92 -12.04 -12.06
N VAL A 176 -4.53 -13.20 -11.84
CA VAL A 176 -4.50 -14.32 -12.81
C VAL A 176 -5.25 -13.95 -14.10
N ALA A 177 -6.41 -13.30 -13.99
CA ALA A 177 -7.14 -12.83 -15.15
C ALA A 177 -6.32 -11.83 -15.97
N ASN A 178 -5.64 -10.89 -15.34
CA ASN A 178 -4.76 -9.94 -16.02
C ASN A 178 -3.62 -10.64 -16.78
N ILE A 179 -2.87 -11.54 -16.11
CA ILE A 179 -1.78 -12.30 -16.74
C ILE A 179 -2.25 -13.10 -17.97
N ILE A 180 -3.47 -13.63 -17.93
CA ILE A 180 -4.04 -14.42 -19.04
C ILE A 180 -4.59 -13.51 -20.14
N LEU A 181 -5.27 -12.43 -19.78
CA LEU A 181 -5.93 -11.54 -20.73
C LEU A 181 -4.96 -10.61 -21.47
N ASP A 182 -3.87 -10.19 -20.82
CA ASP A 182 -2.86 -9.32 -21.43
C ASP A 182 -2.34 -9.86 -22.77
N PRO A 183 -1.77 -11.08 -22.87
CA PRO A 183 -1.28 -11.58 -24.16
C PRO A 183 -2.38 -11.77 -25.20
N ILE A 184 -3.60 -12.07 -24.77
CA ILE A 184 -4.74 -12.24 -25.68
C ILE A 184 -5.10 -10.88 -26.31
N PHE A 185 -5.30 -9.85 -25.49
CA PHE A 185 -5.70 -8.54 -26.01
C PHE A 185 -4.55 -7.80 -26.69
N ILE A 186 -3.32 -7.93 -26.18
CA ILE A 186 -2.15 -7.23 -26.72
C ILE A 186 -1.73 -7.84 -28.06
N PHE A 187 -1.54 -9.18 -28.12
CA PHE A 187 -0.91 -9.84 -29.24
C PHE A 187 -1.88 -10.60 -30.13
N VAL A 188 -2.82 -11.40 -29.57
CA VAL A 188 -3.73 -12.22 -30.39
C VAL A 188 -4.78 -11.36 -31.09
N LEU A 189 -5.35 -10.39 -30.36
CA LEU A 189 -6.33 -9.42 -30.90
C LEU A 189 -5.68 -8.17 -31.51
N ASP A 190 -4.35 -8.06 -31.45
CA ASP A 190 -3.54 -6.97 -31.99
C ASP A 190 -3.99 -5.56 -31.54
N MET A 191 -4.47 -5.47 -30.30
CA MET A 191 -4.96 -4.20 -29.74
C MET A 191 -3.83 -3.37 -29.09
N GLY A 192 -2.62 -3.92 -28.99
CA GLY A 192 -1.45 -3.25 -28.45
C GLY A 192 -1.70 -2.68 -27.04
N ILE A 193 -1.31 -1.43 -26.80
CA ILE A 193 -1.44 -0.77 -25.48
C ILE A 193 -2.90 -0.62 -25.01
N LYS A 194 -3.86 -0.48 -25.93
CA LYS A 194 -5.30 -0.46 -25.59
C LYS A 194 -5.74 -1.81 -25.04
N GLY A 195 -5.17 -2.90 -25.60
CA GLY A 195 -5.41 -4.26 -25.13
C GLY A 195 -4.99 -4.45 -23.67
N ALA A 196 -3.81 -3.96 -23.28
CA ALA A 196 -3.34 -3.97 -21.89
C ALA A 196 -4.30 -3.23 -20.95
N ALA A 197 -4.76 -2.04 -21.34
CA ALA A 197 -5.74 -1.29 -20.54
C ALA A 197 -7.07 -2.05 -20.36
N ILE A 198 -7.59 -2.66 -21.43
CA ILE A 198 -8.85 -3.45 -21.39
C ILE A 198 -8.68 -4.69 -20.50
N ALA A 199 -7.58 -5.42 -20.63
CA ALA A 199 -7.30 -6.59 -19.79
C ALA A 199 -7.25 -6.21 -18.31
N THR A 200 -6.59 -5.08 -17.98
CA THR A 200 -6.52 -4.54 -16.63
C THR A 200 -7.92 -4.19 -16.10
N VAL A 201 -8.75 -3.50 -16.88
CA VAL A 201 -10.12 -3.12 -16.48
C VAL A 201 -10.99 -4.36 -16.25
N ILE A 202 -10.95 -5.36 -17.13
CA ILE A 202 -11.70 -6.62 -16.96
C ILE A 202 -11.25 -7.33 -15.69
N SER A 203 -9.96 -7.39 -15.43
CA SER A 203 -9.39 -8.00 -14.22
C SER A 203 -9.84 -7.30 -12.94
N GLN A 204 -9.89 -5.97 -12.95
CA GLN A 204 -10.43 -5.17 -11.85
C GLN A 204 -11.93 -5.41 -11.65
N ILE A 205 -12.70 -5.54 -12.72
CA ILE A 205 -14.15 -5.88 -12.66
C ILE A 205 -14.34 -7.26 -12.03
N LEU A 206 -13.58 -8.27 -12.44
CA LEU A 206 -13.68 -9.61 -11.89
C LEU A 206 -13.36 -9.63 -10.39
N SER A 207 -12.30 -8.93 -9.98
CA SER A 207 -11.95 -8.76 -8.57
C SER A 207 -13.05 -8.07 -7.78
N ALA A 208 -13.58 -6.96 -8.30
CA ALA A 208 -14.65 -6.19 -7.67
C ALA A 208 -15.97 -6.99 -7.56
N LEU A 209 -16.32 -7.75 -8.59
CA LEU A 209 -17.50 -8.61 -8.57
C LEU A 209 -17.40 -9.67 -7.47
N LEU A 210 -16.23 -10.27 -7.26
CA LEU A 210 -16.01 -11.24 -6.19
C LEU A 210 -16.15 -10.60 -4.81
N VAL A 211 -15.54 -9.42 -4.62
CA VAL A 211 -15.64 -8.63 -3.38
C VAL A 211 -17.10 -8.26 -3.10
N PHE A 212 -17.80 -7.72 -4.08
CA PHE A 212 -19.17 -7.28 -3.95
C PHE A 212 -20.12 -8.47 -3.71
N TYR A 213 -19.98 -9.56 -4.49
CA TYR A 213 -20.76 -10.79 -4.30
C TYR A 213 -20.63 -11.34 -2.90
N PHE A 214 -19.41 -11.36 -2.35
CA PHE A 214 -19.18 -11.83 -1.00
C PHE A 214 -19.77 -10.89 0.04
N LEU A 215 -19.50 -9.59 -0.03
CA LEU A 215 -19.95 -8.59 0.95
C LEU A 215 -21.46 -8.35 0.91
N HIS A 216 -22.10 -8.52 -0.24
CA HIS A 216 -23.56 -8.36 -0.35
C HIS A 216 -24.31 -9.64 0.06
N GLY A 217 -23.75 -10.82 -0.29
CA GLY A 217 -24.47 -12.10 -0.17
C GLY A 217 -24.08 -12.97 1.02
N LYS A 218 -22.77 -13.14 1.27
CA LYS A 218 -22.25 -14.21 2.16
C LYS A 218 -21.56 -13.71 3.43
N SER A 219 -21.27 -12.42 3.53
CA SER A 219 -20.67 -11.84 4.72
C SER A 219 -21.67 -11.69 5.87
N GLU A 220 -21.15 -11.58 7.08
CA GLU A 220 -21.97 -11.37 8.29
C GLU A 220 -22.61 -9.97 8.26
N LEU A 221 -21.81 -8.95 8.00
CA LEU A 221 -22.29 -7.58 7.76
C LEU A 221 -22.24 -7.32 6.26
N LYS A 222 -23.38 -6.89 5.72
CA LYS A 222 -23.57 -6.79 4.27
C LYS A 222 -23.40 -5.37 3.77
N VAL A 223 -22.80 -5.25 2.58
CA VAL A 223 -22.77 -3.97 1.87
C VAL A 223 -24.17 -3.63 1.36
N ARG A 224 -24.60 -2.41 1.66
CA ARG A 224 -25.83 -1.78 1.20
C ARG A 224 -25.63 -0.29 0.97
N TRP A 225 -26.53 0.31 0.23
CA TRP A 225 -26.57 1.77 0.13
C TRP A 225 -27.11 2.39 1.43
N ILE A 226 -26.58 3.55 1.78
CA ILE A 226 -27.04 4.32 2.93
C ILE A 226 -28.40 4.93 2.62
N HIS A 227 -29.34 4.81 3.56
CA HIS A 227 -30.63 5.47 3.46
C HIS A 227 -30.51 6.97 3.80
N ILE A 228 -31.41 7.78 3.20
CA ILE A 228 -31.41 9.25 3.39
C ILE A 228 -31.48 9.63 4.87
N ASN A 229 -32.22 8.89 5.67
CA ASN A 229 -32.38 9.11 7.10
C ASN A 229 -31.09 8.85 7.92
N GLU A 230 -30.13 8.15 7.34
CA GLU A 230 -28.86 7.77 7.99
C GLU A 230 -27.72 8.76 7.66
N ILE A 231 -27.93 9.73 6.77
CA ILE A 231 -26.87 10.64 6.26
C ILE A 231 -26.18 11.40 7.39
N SER A 232 -26.94 11.87 8.39
CA SER A 232 -26.37 12.62 9.53
C SER A 232 -25.39 11.77 10.36
N GLU A 233 -25.74 10.49 10.61
CA GLU A 233 -24.88 9.55 11.31
C GLU A 233 -23.66 9.18 10.47
N CYS A 234 -23.85 8.98 9.16
CA CYS A 234 -22.79 8.71 8.20
C CYS A 234 -21.76 9.81 8.11
N THR A 235 -22.15 11.07 8.20
CA THR A 235 -21.22 12.22 8.15
C THR A 235 -20.22 12.18 9.30
N ARG A 236 -20.64 11.75 10.49
CA ARG A 236 -19.75 11.56 11.63
C ARG A 236 -18.76 10.44 11.37
N HIS A 237 -19.22 9.27 10.87
CA HIS A 237 -18.37 8.15 10.55
C HIS A 237 -17.42 8.44 9.38
N ALA A 238 -17.87 9.20 8.37
CA ALA A 238 -17.05 9.67 7.25
C ALA A 238 -15.84 10.48 7.76
N ARG A 239 -16.07 11.43 8.69
CA ARG A 239 -14.99 12.20 9.30
C ARG A 239 -13.98 11.32 10.03
N ASP A 240 -14.46 10.30 10.74
CA ASP A 240 -13.59 9.36 11.45
C ASP A 240 -12.76 8.51 10.51
N ILE A 241 -13.37 8.00 9.43
CA ILE A 241 -12.71 7.22 8.39
C ILE A 241 -11.62 8.06 7.70
N ILE A 242 -11.96 9.27 7.23
CA ILE A 242 -11.01 10.18 6.58
C ILE A 242 -9.87 10.51 7.53
N SER A 243 -10.16 10.84 8.77
CA SER A 243 -9.15 11.23 9.75
C SER A 243 -8.16 10.10 10.05
N LEU A 244 -8.59 8.84 10.13
CA LEU A 244 -7.68 7.72 10.33
C LEU A 244 -6.95 7.33 9.03
N GLY A 245 -7.68 7.31 7.92
CA GLY A 245 -7.14 6.93 6.61
C GLY A 245 -6.17 7.97 6.04
N SER A 246 -6.29 9.24 6.44
CA SER A 246 -5.37 10.30 6.01
C SER A 246 -3.91 10.02 6.38
N ALA A 247 -3.65 9.25 7.44
CA ALA A 247 -2.29 8.83 7.78
C ALA A 247 -1.64 7.98 6.67
N GLY A 248 -2.38 7.02 6.11
CA GLY A 248 -1.92 6.20 4.99
C GLY A 248 -1.85 6.97 3.67
N PHE A 249 -2.86 7.80 3.41
CA PHE A 249 -2.91 8.69 2.25
C PHE A 249 -1.71 9.64 2.20
N ILE A 250 -1.44 10.34 3.30
CA ILE A 250 -0.28 11.22 3.44
C ILE A 250 1.02 10.46 3.26
N MET A 251 1.14 9.26 3.84
CA MET A 251 2.34 8.44 3.70
C MET A 251 2.60 8.07 2.23
N GLN A 252 1.57 7.77 1.46
CA GLN A 252 1.72 7.45 0.04
C GLN A 252 2.12 8.68 -0.79
N LEU A 253 1.51 9.84 -0.56
CA LEU A 253 1.88 11.08 -1.23
C LEU A 253 3.30 11.52 -0.88
N THR A 254 3.69 11.40 0.39
CA THR A 254 5.05 11.77 0.83
C THR A 254 6.13 10.83 0.30
N ASN A 255 5.84 9.55 0.07
CA ASN A 255 6.76 8.66 -0.62
C ASN A 255 7.05 9.13 -2.05
N SER A 256 6.03 9.58 -2.78
CA SER A 256 6.21 10.15 -4.12
C SER A 256 7.05 11.44 -4.08
N LEU A 257 6.79 12.32 -3.10
CA LEU A 257 7.58 13.53 -2.90
C LEU A 257 9.07 13.22 -2.63
N VAL A 258 9.34 12.28 -1.74
CA VAL A 258 10.72 11.83 -1.44
C VAL A 258 11.39 11.29 -2.70
N SER A 259 10.70 10.47 -3.48
CA SER A 259 11.24 9.92 -4.74
C SER A 259 11.63 11.03 -5.72
N ILE A 260 10.79 12.06 -5.88
CA ILE A 260 11.08 13.22 -6.73
C ILE A 260 12.31 13.97 -6.21
N CYS A 261 12.39 14.25 -4.91
CA CYS A 261 13.54 14.92 -4.31
C CYS A 261 14.84 14.11 -4.50
N CYS A 262 14.80 12.81 -4.21
CA CYS A 262 15.96 11.94 -4.40
C CYS A 262 16.43 11.91 -5.86
N ASN A 263 15.52 11.73 -6.81
CA ASN A 263 15.88 11.70 -8.23
C ASN A 263 16.48 13.04 -8.71
N ASN A 264 15.92 14.18 -8.27
CA ASN A 264 16.46 15.49 -8.62
C ASN A 264 17.88 15.68 -8.10
N VAL A 265 18.14 15.33 -6.83
CA VAL A 265 19.49 15.46 -6.25
C VAL A 265 20.45 14.47 -6.88
N LEU A 266 20.06 13.22 -7.12
CA LEU A 266 20.91 12.22 -7.78
C LEU A 266 21.26 12.61 -9.22
N SER A 267 20.30 13.16 -9.99
CA SER A 267 20.56 13.68 -11.33
C SER A 267 21.66 14.76 -11.33
N MET A 268 21.64 15.65 -10.33
CA MET A 268 22.62 16.75 -10.21
C MET A 268 23.97 16.30 -9.66
N THR A 269 24.02 15.28 -8.80
CA THR A 269 25.24 14.85 -8.09
C THR A 269 25.96 13.68 -8.75
N GLY A 270 25.21 12.77 -9.39
CA GLY A 270 25.75 11.53 -9.96
C GLY A 270 25.28 11.19 -11.37
N GLY A 271 24.35 11.98 -11.94
CA GLY A 271 23.81 11.76 -13.27
C GLY A 271 22.84 10.57 -13.37
N ASP A 272 22.50 10.19 -14.60
CA ASP A 272 21.43 9.20 -14.89
C ASP A 272 21.73 7.79 -14.37
N ILE A 273 23.00 7.43 -14.20
CA ILE A 273 23.38 6.13 -13.65
C ILE A 273 22.86 5.96 -12.22
N TYR A 274 22.94 7.01 -11.39
CA TYR A 274 22.47 6.96 -10.01
C TYR A 274 20.95 7.03 -9.89
N ILE A 275 20.24 7.60 -10.84
CA ILE A 275 18.78 7.46 -10.95
C ILE A 275 18.41 5.99 -11.23
N SER A 276 19.16 5.32 -12.10
CA SER A 276 18.98 3.90 -12.39
C SER A 276 19.29 3.03 -11.18
N VAL A 277 20.36 3.34 -10.43
CA VAL A 277 20.68 2.70 -9.14
C VAL A 277 19.53 2.86 -8.16
N MET A 278 18.99 4.07 -7.98
CA MET A 278 17.87 4.32 -7.07
C MET A 278 16.59 3.57 -7.48
N THR A 279 16.37 3.41 -8.78
CA THR A 279 15.23 2.64 -9.32
C THR A 279 15.34 1.15 -8.93
N ILE A 280 16.54 0.58 -9.05
CA ILE A 280 16.79 -0.81 -8.62
C ILE A 280 16.62 -0.95 -7.11
N ILE A 281 17.21 -0.03 -6.32
CA ILE A 281 17.07 -0.04 -4.86
C ILE A 281 15.60 0.05 -4.45
N SER A 282 14.82 0.90 -5.12
CA SER A 282 13.37 1.02 -4.88
C SER A 282 12.60 -0.27 -5.21
N SER A 283 13.03 -0.99 -6.24
CA SER A 283 12.44 -2.27 -6.64
C SER A 283 12.76 -3.38 -5.63
N VAL A 284 14.01 -3.46 -5.17
CA VAL A 284 14.44 -4.35 -4.08
C VAL A 284 13.68 -4.03 -2.81
N ARG A 285 13.55 -2.74 -2.47
CA ARG A 285 12.79 -2.26 -1.32
C ARG A 285 11.35 -2.75 -1.37
N GLN A 286 10.65 -2.55 -2.50
CA GLN A 286 9.26 -2.99 -2.65
C GLN A 286 9.11 -4.50 -2.45
N MET A 287 10.04 -5.29 -2.99
CA MET A 287 10.05 -6.74 -2.83
C MET A 287 10.23 -7.15 -1.36
N VAL A 288 11.16 -6.50 -0.65
CA VAL A 288 11.48 -6.80 0.75
C VAL A 288 10.41 -6.30 1.71
N GLU A 289 9.77 -5.15 1.45
CA GLU A 289 8.70 -4.59 2.29
C GLU A 289 7.36 -5.32 2.16
N THR A 290 7.09 -5.98 1.04
CA THR A 290 5.81 -6.64 0.78
C THR A 290 5.39 -7.64 1.86
N PRO A 291 6.23 -8.56 2.36
CA PRO A 291 5.86 -9.44 3.45
C PRO A 291 5.63 -8.72 4.79
N ILE A 292 6.35 -7.63 5.04
CA ILE A 292 6.17 -6.79 6.23
C ILE A 292 4.78 -6.15 6.21
N HIS A 293 4.36 -5.62 5.06
CA HIS A 293 3.01 -5.08 4.89
C HIS A 293 1.94 -6.15 5.10
N ALA A 294 2.13 -7.36 4.58
CA ALA A 294 1.19 -8.47 4.76
C ALA A 294 1.04 -8.88 6.24
N ILE A 295 2.15 -8.94 7.00
CA ILE A 295 2.13 -9.21 8.45
C ILE A 295 1.39 -8.10 9.19
N ASN A 296 1.68 -6.85 8.88
CA ASN A 296 1.04 -5.69 9.50
C ASN A 296 -0.48 -5.66 9.24
N GLU A 297 -0.89 -5.84 7.99
CA GLU A 297 -2.30 -5.86 7.59
C GLU A 297 -3.05 -7.05 8.18
N GLY A 298 -2.43 -8.23 8.25
CA GLY A 298 -3.01 -9.42 8.87
C GLY A 298 -3.16 -9.28 10.39
N THR A 299 -2.28 -8.52 11.04
CA THR A 299 -2.33 -8.27 12.48
C THR A 299 -3.35 -7.19 12.85
N SER A 300 -3.58 -6.22 11.99
CA SER A 300 -4.46 -5.07 12.25
C SER A 300 -5.88 -5.45 12.69
N PRO A 301 -6.62 -6.37 12.04
CA PRO A 301 -7.93 -6.80 12.51
C PRO A 301 -7.91 -7.46 13.89
N VAL A 302 -6.86 -8.24 14.20
CA VAL A 302 -6.70 -8.91 15.49
C VAL A 302 -6.51 -7.88 16.62
N LEU A 303 -5.66 -6.87 16.39
CA LEU A 303 -5.45 -5.76 17.33
C LEU A 303 -6.75 -4.98 17.53
N SER A 304 -7.37 -4.54 16.45
CA SER A 304 -8.55 -3.68 16.47
C SER A 304 -9.75 -4.35 17.16
N TYR A 305 -10.03 -5.62 16.81
CA TYR A 305 -11.13 -6.39 17.41
C TYR A 305 -10.93 -6.57 18.92
N ASN A 306 -9.76 -7.07 19.35
CA ASN A 306 -9.48 -7.32 20.75
C ASN A 306 -9.40 -6.04 21.58
N TYR A 307 -8.97 -4.92 20.98
CA TYR A 307 -9.03 -3.61 21.64
C TYR A 307 -10.49 -3.17 21.87
N GLY A 308 -11.35 -3.33 20.87
CA GLY A 308 -12.79 -3.08 20.99
C GLY A 308 -13.46 -3.95 22.03
N ALA A 309 -13.10 -5.24 22.10
CA ALA A 309 -13.58 -6.22 23.08
C ALA A 309 -13.03 -6.01 24.50
N ARG A 310 -12.23 -4.96 24.73
CA ARG A 310 -11.55 -4.67 26.00
C ARG A 310 -10.73 -5.85 26.53
N ARG A 311 -10.00 -6.56 25.66
CA ARG A 311 -9.11 -7.68 26.02
C ARG A 311 -7.64 -7.26 25.91
N PRO A 312 -7.09 -6.48 26.86
CA PRO A 312 -5.76 -5.90 26.79
C PRO A 312 -4.66 -6.96 26.68
N ASP A 313 -4.81 -8.12 27.34
CA ASP A 313 -3.80 -9.19 27.26
C ASP A 313 -3.66 -9.75 25.84
N ARG A 314 -4.77 -9.89 25.11
CA ARG A 314 -4.75 -10.33 23.70
C ARG A 314 -4.16 -9.26 22.79
N VAL A 315 -4.43 -7.98 23.06
CA VAL A 315 -3.84 -6.85 22.31
C VAL A 315 -2.32 -6.82 22.53
N LYS A 316 -1.84 -6.93 23.77
CA LYS A 316 -0.40 -7.03 24.08
C LYS A 316 0.24 -8.21 23.39
N LYS A 317 -0.38 -9.40 23.46
CA LYS A 317 0.12 -10.61 22.79
C LYS A 317 0.17 -10.43 21.28
N ALA A 318 -0.82 -9.80 20.66
CA ALA A 318 -0.81 -9.51 19.22
C ALA A 318 0.31 -8.53 18.84
N GLY A 319 0.54 -7.51 19.65
CA GLY A 319 1.68 -6.59 19.46
C GLY A 319 3.03 -7.30 19.56
N VAL A 320 3.20 -8.18 20.56
CA VAL A 320 4.45 -8.95 20.70
C VAL A 320 4.65 -9.92 19.53
N VAL A 321 3.61 -10.63 19.09
CA VAL A 321 3.69 -11.52 17.93
C VAL A 321 4.05 -10.74 16.67
N LEU A 322 3.42 -9.56 16.44
CA LEU A 322 3.75 -8.66 15.35
C LEU A 322 5.23 -8.28 15.36
N ILE A 323 5.73 -7.80 16.51
CA ILE A 323 7.14 -7.40 16.66
C ILE A 323 8.07 -8.56 16.34
N ILE A 324 7.81 -9.75 16.90
CA ILE A 324 8.66 -10.93 16.69
C ILE A 324 8.66 -11.35 15.22
N MET A 325 7.49 -11.44 14.59
CA MET A 325 7.39 -11.88 13.19
C MET A 325 8.09 -10.90 12.24
N VAL A 326 7.88 -9.61 12.42
CA VAL A 326 8.51 -8.58 11.60
C VAL A 326 10.02 -8.58 11.81
N LEU A 327 10.51 -8.59 13.05
CA LEU A 327 11.95 -8.55 13.34
C LEU A 327 12.68 -9.82 12.87
N ILE A 328 12.08 -11.01 12.98
CA ILE A 328 12.68 -12.25 12.43
C ILE A 328 12.81 -12.12 10.91
N TYR A 329 11.73 -11.75 10.21
CA TYR A 329 11.76 -11.58 8.78
C TYR A 329 12.79 -10.52 8.35
N THR A 330 12.77 -9.36 9.00
CA THR A 330 13.72 -8.26 8.73
C THR A 330 15.16 -8.70 8.96
N GLY A 331 15.45 -9.41 10.04
CA GLY A 331 16.78 -9.91 10.33
C GLY A 331 17.30 -10.87 9.23
N ILE A 332 16.43 -11.75 8.74
CA ILE A 332 16.76 -12.64 7.62
C ILE A 332 17.04 -11.83 6.35
N MET A 333 16.12 -10.95 5.95
CA MET A 333 16.28 -10.17 4.72
C MET A 333 17.43 -9.17 4.79
N TRP A 334 17.67 -8.56 5.95
CA TRP A 334 18.82 -7.69 6.14
C TRP A 334 20.15 -8.45 6.01
N SER A 335 20.22 -9.67 6.55
CA SER A 335 21.36 -10.55 6.35
C SER A 335 21.58 -10.88 4.87
N VAL A 336 20.50 -11.16 4.12
CA VAL A 336 20.57 -11.39 2.66
C VAL A 336 21.09 -10.17 1.92
N ILE A 337 20.61 -8.97 2.26
CA ILE A 337 21.04 -7.71 1.65
C ILE A 337 22.53 -7.46 1.90
N LEU A 338 23.05 -7.79 3.10
CA LEU A 338 24.45 -7.55 3.45
C LEU A 338 25.39 -8.60 2.84
N ILE A 339 24.97 -9.88 2.79
CA ILE A 339 25.81 -11.02 2.35
C ILE A 339 25.76 -11.21 0.85
N ALA A 340 24.56 -11.06 0.24
CA ALA A 340 24.32 -11.36 -1.17
C ALA A 340 23.60 -10.18 -1.90
N PRO A 341 24.11 -8.95 -1.86
CA PRO A 341 23.47 -7.80 -2.50
C PRO A 341 23.41 -7.96 -4.03
N GLU A 342 24.44 -8.58 -4.63
CA GLU A 342 24.52 -8.80 -6.08
C GLU A 342 23.40 -9.70 -6.57
N PHE A 343 22.98 -10.69 -5.76
CA PHE A 343 21.86 -11.57 -6.09
C PHE A 343 20.55 -10.77 -6.19
N LEU A 344 20.29 -9.89 -5.24
CA LEU A 344 19.07 -9.09 -5.22
C LEU A 344 19.03 -8.07 -6.36
N ILE A 345 20.16 -7.43 -6.64
CA ILE A 345 20.28 -6.47 -7.75
C ILE A 345 20.18 -7.20 -9.09
N GLY A 346 20.79 -8.40 -9.17
CA GLY A 346 20.81 -9.25 -10.36
C GLY A 346 19.42 -9.71 -10.83
N ILE A 347 18.43 -9.71 -9.95
CA ILE A 347 17.02 -9.96 -10.33
C ILE A 347 16.50 -8.86 -11.28
N PHE A 348 17.01 -7.63 -11.15
CA PHE A 348 16.52 -6.45 -11.88
C PHE A 348 17.45 -5.98 -12.99
N SER A 349 18.78 -6.23 -12.88
CA SER A 349 19.76 -5.82 -13.88
C SER A 349 20.95 -6.75 -13.95
N SER A 350 21.39 -7.06 -15.18
CA SER A 350 22.61 -7.83 -15.45
C SER A 350 23.80 -6.93 -15.83
N ASP A 351 23.64 -5.61 -15.81
CA ASP A 351 24.69 -4.67 -16.17
C ASP A 351 25.77 -4.58 -15.09
N LYS A 352 26.99 -5.02 -15.43
CA LYS A 352 28.14 -5.03 -14.50
C LYS A 352 28.57 -3.64 -14.07
N LEU A 353 28.38 -2.62 -14.91
CA LEU A 353 28.73 -1.25 -14.57
C LEU A 353 27.80 -0.71 -13.49
N LEU A 354 26.51 -0.97 -13.66
CA LEU A 354 25.47 -0.59 -12.71
C LEU A 354 25.61 -1.34 -11.37
N LEU A 355 25.98 -2.62 -11.41
CA LEU A 355 26.23 -3.42 -10.19
C LEU A 355 27.30 -2.82 -9.29
N LYS A 356 28.38 -2.26 -9.86
CA LYS A 356 29.47 -1.68 -9.10
C LYS A 356 29.01 -0.52 -8.19
N ASP A 357 28.12 0.32 -8.67
CA ASP A 357 27.61 1.48 -7.91
C ASP A 357 26.35 1.09 -7.08
N ALA A 358 25.56 0.15 -7.56
CA ALA A 358 24.34 -0.27 -6.88
C ALA A 358 24.59 -1.08 -5.59
N VAL A 359 25.64 -1.91 -5.53
CA VAL A 359 25.95 -2.73 -4.35
C VAL A 359 26.26 -1.88 -3.10
N PRO A 360 27.21 -0.91 -3.14
CA PRO A 360 27.46 -0.06 -1.98
C PRO A 360 26.24 0.81 -1.63
N ALA A 361 25.55 1.36 -2.64
CA ALA A 361 24.36 2.17 -2.43
C ALA A 361 23.22 1.37 -1.77
N LEU A 362 23.00 0.12 -2.16
CA LEU A 362 22.01 -0.77 -1.54
C LEU A 362 22.33 -1.03 -0.06
N LYS A 363 23.60 -1.38 0.24
CA LYS A 363 24.04 -1.60 1.63
C LYS A 363 23.86 -0.36 2.49
N LEU A 364 24.20 0.81 1.94
CA LEU A 364 24.05 2.09 2.61
C LEU A 364 22.58 2.41 2.87
N TYR A 365 21.72 2.26 1.86
CA TYR A 365 20.29 2.54 1.95
C TYR A 365 19.58 1.65 3.00
N PHE A 366 19.98 0.40 3.12
CA PHE A 366 19.43 -0.56 4.09
C PHE A 366 20.22 -0.67 5.39
N ALA A 367 21.20 0.21 5.65
CA ALA A 367 22.03 0.16 6.84
C ALA A 367 21.25 0.14 8.16
N ALA A 368 20.09 0.81 8.21
CA ALA A 368 19.20 0.87 9.37
C ALA A 368 17.81 0.26 9.10
N PHE A 369 17.77 -0.85 8.36
CA PHE A 369 16.51 -1.47 7.92
C PHE A 369 15.58 -1.84 9.10
N ILE A 370 16.14 -2.40 10.18
CA ILE A 370 15.36 -2.77 11.39
C ILE A 370 14.57 -1.57 11.94
N PHE A 371 15.16 -0.36 11.94
CA PHE A 371 14.50 0.83 12.47
C PHE A 371 13.32 1.30 11.60
N MET A 372 13.37 1.03 10.28
CA MET A 372 12.26 1.28 9.39
C MET A 372 11.03 0.44 9.79
N ASP A 373 11.27 -0.82 10.14
CA ASP A 373 10.21 -1.75 10.51
C ASP A 373 9.61 -1.44 11.88
N LEU A 374 10.41 -0.90 12.79
CA LEU A 374 9.89 -0.35 14.05
C LEU A 374 8.84 0.74 13.80
N GLN A 375 9.02 1.56 12.76
CA GLN A 375 8.00 2.53 12.36
C GLN A 375 6.74 1.85 11.82
N TYR A 376 6.87 0.85 10.94
CA TYR A 376 5.69 0.14 10.41
C TYR A 376 4.89 -0.54 11.51
N ILE A 377 5.56 -1.17 12.49
CA ILE A 377 4.93 -1.74 13.68
C ILE A 377 4.18 -0.67 14.47
N GLY A 378 4.82 0.43 14.82
CA GLY A 378 4.21 1.53 15.57
C GLY A 378 3.01 2.13 14.84
N GLN A 379 3.14 2.38 13.54
CA GLN A 379 2.05 2.88 12.67
C GLN A 379 0.86 1.91 12.64
N THR A 380 1.12 0.61 12.52
CA THR A 380 0.08 -0.42 12.49
C THR A 380 -0.68 -0.44 13.81
N VAL A 381 0.01 -0.40 14.94
CA VAL A 381 -0.62 -0.33 16.26
C VAL A 381 -1.44 0.96 16.41
N PHE A 382 -0.89 2.14 16.05
CA PHE A 382 -1.63 3.39 16.14
C PHE A 382 -2.90 3.39 15.28
N LYS A 383 -2.83 2.92 14.04
CA LYS A 383 -4.01 2.80 13.15
C LYS A 383 -5.03 1.81 13.72
N SER A 384 -4.58 0.63 14.15
CA SER A 384 -5.45 -0.44 14.65
C SER A 384 -6.18 -0.06 15.93
N LEU A 385 -5.58 0.79 16.77
CA LEU A 385 -6.20 1.29 18.01
C LEU A 385 -6.84 2.68 17.84
N ASN A 386 -7.04 3.14 16.61
CA ASN A 386 -7.68 4.42 16.25
C ASN A 386 -6.96 5.66 16.83
N LYS A 387 -5.63 5.61 16.96
CA LYS A 387 -4.79 6.73 17.42
C LYS A 387 -4.42 7.66 16.26
N LYS A 388 -5.43 8.38 15.76
CA LYS A 388 -5.36 9.20 14.53
C LYS A 388 -4.22 10.22 14.54
N LYS A 389 -4.07 10.96 15.67
CA LYS A 389 -3.06 12.03 15.79
C LYS A 389 -1.64 11.48 15.66
N GLN A 390 -1.33 10.38 16.36
CA GLN A 390 -0.03 9.73 16.32
C GLN A 390 0.24 9.13 14.93
N ALA A 391 -0.75 8.48 14.33
CA ALA A 391 -0.62 7.90 13.01
C ALA A 391 -0.29 8.97 11.94
N ILE A 392 -0.97 10.10 11.94
CA ILE A 392 -0.70 11.22 11.01
C ILE A 392 0.66 11.86 11.30
N PHE A 393 0.94 12.14 12.57
CA PHE A 393 2.20 12.78 12.97
C PHE A 393 3.42 12.00 12.51
N PHE A 394 3.46 10.69 12.77
CA PHE A 394 4.60 9.87 12.38
C PHE A 394 4.67 9.59 10.87
N SER A 395 3.55 9.66 10.14
CA SER A 395 3.57 9.61 8.68
C SER A 395 4.28 10.81 8.06
N LEU A 396 4.07 12.01 8.64
CA LEU A 396 4.72 13.25 8.18
C LEU A 396 6.15 13.39 8.69
N LEU A 397 6.38 13.10 9.98
CA LEU A 397 7.65 13.33 10.66
C LEU A 397 8.82 12.73 9.89
N ARG A 398 8.77 11.43 9.59
CA ARG A 398 9.88 10.74 8.95
C ARG A 398 10.13 11.23 7.54
N LYS A 399 9.10 11.27 6.72
CA LYS A 399 9.26 11.52 5.28
C LYS A 399 9.44 13.00 4.95
N VAL A 400 8.59 13.87 5.49
CA VAL A 400 8.61 15.30 5.15
C VAL A 400 9.63 16.06 5.99
N PHE A 401 9.65 15.82 7.31
CA PHE A 401 10.49 16.64 8.21
C PHE A 401 11.91 16.10 8.39
N ILE A 402 12.14 14.82 8.06
CA ILE A 402 13.50 14.24 8.23
C ILE A 402 14.08 13.88 6.86
N VAL A 403 13.45 12.99 6.05
CA VAL A 403 14.05 12.51 4.80
C VAL A 403 14.26 13.64 3.80
N VAL A 404 13.23 14.45 3.51
CA VAL A 404 13.33 15.50 2.49
C VAL A 404 14.47 16.50 2.84
N PRO A 405 14.54 17.10 4.04
CA PRO A 405 15.65 17.97 4.38
C PRO A 405 17.03 17.28 4.33
N LEU A 406 17.13 16.02 4.80
CA LEU A 406 18.38 15.28 4.75
C LEU A 406 18.82 14.96 3.32
N THR A 407 17.89 14.70 2.41
CA THR A 407 18.18 14.45 0.98
C THR A 407 18.90 15.63 0.32
N TYR A 408 18.69 16.85 0.80
CA TYR A 408 19.45 18.04 0.36
C TYR A 408 20.64 18.36 1.24
N PHE A 409 20.49 18.25 2.57
CA PHE A 409 21.53 18.66 3.51
C PHE A 409 22.78 17.74 3.47
N LEU A 410 22.60 16.42 3.41
CA LEU A 410 23.76 15.51 3.40
C LEU A 410 24.60 15.64 2.13
N PRO A 411 24.02 15.67 0.90
CA PRO A 411 24.80 15.83 -0.32
C PRO A 411 25.50 17.18 -0.42
N TYR A 412 24.80 18.28 -0.14
CA TYR A 412 25.33 19.64 -0.36
C TYR A 412 25.97 20.26 0.88
N GLY A 413 25.37 20.06 2.08
CA GLY A 413 25.88 20.66 3.32
C GLY A 413 27.07 19.90 3.91
N LEU A 414 27.07 18.58 3.84
CA LEU A 414 28.18 17.73 4.30
C LEU A 414 29.07 17.22 3.15
N HIS A 415 28.82 17.65 1.92
CA HIS A 415 29.58 17.29 0.72
C HIS A 415 29.67 15.77 0.48
N MET A 416 28.64 15.00 0.88
CA MET A 416 28.61 13.54 0.72
C MET A 416 28.22 13.10 -0.71
N GLY A 417 27.82 14.03 -1.59
CA GLY A 417 27.44 13.70 -2.96
C GLY A 417 26.25 12.70 -3.01
N THR A 418 26.36 11.69 -3.89
CA THR A 418 25.33 10.66 -4.06
C THR A 418 25.10 9.82 -2.82
N ASP A 419 26.14 9.51 -2.04
CA ASP A 419 26.04 8.74 -0.81
C ASP A 419 25.17 9.44 0.23
N GLY A 420 25.17 10.78 0.25
CA GLY A 420 24.31 11.57 1.11
C GLY A 420 22.81 11.34 0.83
N VAL A 421 22.42 11.15 -0.43
CA VAL A 421 21.02 10.83 -0.79
C VAL A 421 20.64 9.45 -0.25
N PHE A 422 21.50 8.44 -0.42
CA PHE A 422 21.22 7.08 0.08
C PHE A 422 21.28 7.01 1.61
N MET A 423 22.10 7.85 2.28
CA MET A 423 22.18 7.92 3.74
C MET A 423 20.98 8.63 4.39
N ALA A 424 20.24 9.45 3.66
CA ALA A 424 19.07 10.15 4.20
C ALA A 424 18.00 9.19 4.74
N GLU A 425 17.77 8.05 4.07
CA GLU A 425 16.79 7.05 4.50
C GLU A 425 17.20 6.34 5.81
N PRO A 426 18.40 5.73 5.96
CA PRO A 426 18.80 5.10 7.21
C PRO A 426 18.86 6.07 8.40
N VAL A 427 19.33 7.29 8.23
CA VAL A 427 19.31 8.29 9.31
C VAL A 427 17.88 8.58 9.76
N SER A 428 16.97 8.77 8.80
CA SER A 428 15.55 9.00 9.10
C SER A 428 14.90 7.80 9.77
N ASN A 429 15.28 6.58 9.38
CA ASN A 429 14.77 5.34 9.96
C ASN A 429 15.16 5.23 11.44
N VAL A 430 16.43 5.50 11.78
CA VAL A 430 16.90 5.50 13.18
C VAL A 430 16.12 6.52 14.00
N ILE A 431 16.00 7.74 13.54
CA ILE A 431 15.32 8.81 14.30
C ILE A 431 13.80 8.57 14.32
N GLY A 432 13.16 8.52 13.15
CA GLY A 432 11.72 8.45 13.03
C GLY A 432 11.14 7.10 13.47
N GLY A 433 11.82 6.00 13.12
CA GLY A 433 11.42 4.65 13.50
C GLY A 433 11.50 4.43 15.01
N SER A 434 12.62 4.81 15.63
CA SER A 434 12.78 4.72 17.09
C SER A 434 11.77 5.58 17.83
N LEU A 435 11.57 6.84 17.41
CA LEU A 435 10.60 7.74 18.04
C LEU A 435 9.17 7.19 17.93
N CYS A 436 8.78 6.67 16.76
CA CYS A 436 7.46 6.07 16.55
C CYS A 436 7.25 4.87 17.48
N PHE A 437 8.21 3.96 17.53
CA PHE A 437 8.13 2.74 18.34
C PHE A 437 8.13 3.03 19.84
N ILE A 438 9.04 3.89 20.31
CA ILE A 438 9.09 4.31 21.72
C ILE A 438 7.80 5.01 22.12
N THR A 439 7.28 5.92 21.30
CA THR A 439 6.01 6.60 21.57
C THR A 439 4.86 5.59 21.63
N MET A 440 4.85 4.58 20.75
CA MET A 440 3.87 3.50 20.79
C MET A 440 3.94 2.75 22.13
N LEU A 441 5.13 2.35 22.59
CA LEU A 441 5.28 1.64 23.87
C LEU A 441 4.84 2.51 25.05
N VAL A 442 5.28 3.75 25.12
CA VAL A 442 5.00 4.67 26.24
C VAL A 442 3.53 5.09 26.30
N THR A 443 2.83 5.15 25.18
CA THR A 443 1.42 5.56 25.16
C THR A 443 0.46 4.39 25.25
N ILE A 444 0.72 3.29 24.56
CA ILE A 444 -0.22 2.18 24.43
C ILE A 444 -0.12 1.20 25.61
N LEU A 445 1.09 0.86 26.08
CA LEU A 445 1.22 -0.08 27.21
C LEU A 445 0.55 0.40 28.50
N PRO A 446 0.72 1.67 28.95
CA PRO A 446 0.01 2.17 30.12
C PRO A 446 -1.51 2.20 29.95
N GLU A 447 -2.00 2.53 28.72
CA GLU A 447 -3.42 2.51 28.41
C GLU A 447 -4.00 1.10 28.53
N LEU A 448 -3.31 0.09 27.97
CA LEU A 448 -3.73 -1.31 28.07
C LEU A 448 -3.67 -1.83 29.52
N ASN A 449 -2.68 -1.39 30.31
CA ASN A 449 -2.60 -1.73 31.74
C ASN A 449 -3.79 -1.18 32.53
N LYS A 450 -4.15 0.10 32.31
CA LYS A 450 -5.33 0.72 32.93
C LYS A 450 -6.62 0.00 32.52
N MET A 451 -6.73 -0.39 31.23
CA MET A 451 -7.90 -1.15 30.75
C MET A 451 -8.02 -2.53 31.42
N GLY A 452 -6.90 -3.17 31.76
CA GLY A 452 -6.89 -4.45 32.50
C GLY A 452 -7.30 -4.30 33.95
N ASN A 453 -6.88 -3.23 34.63
CA ASN A 453 -7.17 -2.98 36.03
C ASN A 453 -8.61 -2.47 36.30
N SER A 454 -9.33 -2.07 35.26
CA SER A 454 -10.72 -1.61 35.35
C SER A 454 -11.77 -2.74 35.16
N ARG A 455 -11.32 -3.97 35.11
CA ARG A 455 -12.13 -5.20 35.13
C ARG A 455 -12.15 -5.77 36.56
#